data_9552617fb533742775fbb3a3a808d7f4
#
_entry.id   9552617fb533742775fbb3a3a808d7f4
#
_cell.length_a   1.000
_cell.length_b   1.000
_cell.length_c   1.000
_cell.angle_alpha   90.00
_cell.angle_beta   90.00
_cell.angle_gamma   90.00
#
_symmetry.space_group_name_H-M   'P 1'
#
loop_
_entity.id
_entity.type
_entity.pdbx_description
1 polymer ?
#
loop_
_entity_poly.entity_id
_entity_poly.type
_entity_poly.pdbx_seq_one_letter_code
_entity_poly.pdbx_strand_id
1 'polypeptide(L)'
;MEKDNIKKLITVAIEKLVEKDEDIFKQKIPKLGKSTEKERKLNRELHETALNHRLAFYIEQGLLELKISNYNVDIEYNRNFSDKKRVKINGVRIPVRPDILIHKRMRTTEETPHLLIIEAKKHKTISHDINKVKGFMEDIKFQYKFGLTISYVYDSTKVKAVLYYKDEQNKIKTENIEVYRR
;
A
#
# COMPACT_ATOMS: atom_id res chain seq x y z
N MET A 1 -4.68 -8.83 14.59
CA MET A 1 -5.80 -8.51 13.64
C MET A 1 -5.98 -9.69 12.71
N GLU A 2 -7.23 -10.10 12.48
CA GLU A 2 -7.58 -11.19 11.56
C GLU A 2 -7.69 -10.71 10.11
N LYS A 3 -7.62 -11.65 9.16
CA LYS A 3 -7.63 -11.36 7.71
C LYS A 3 -8.87 -10.55 7.29
N ASP A 4 -10.05 -10.93 7.78
CA ASP A 4 -11.31 -10.28 7.39
C ASP A 4 -11.42 -8.85 7.92
N ASN A 5 -10.85 -8.59 9.09
CA ASN A 5 -10.77 -7.24 9.66
C ASN A 5 -9.83 -6.35 8.84
N ILE A 6 -8.67 -6.86 8.40
CA ILE A 6 -7.76 -6.10 7.55
C ILE A 6 -8.38 -5.84 6.18
N LYS A 7 -9.04 -6.83 5.58
CA LYS A 7 -9.77 -6.68 4.32
C LYS A 7 -10.83 -5.59 4.42
N LYS A 8 -11.67 -5.64 5.48
CA LYS A 8 -12.70 -4.64 5.73
C LYS A 8 -12.11 -3.24 5.91
N LEU A 9 -11.04 -3.10 6.72
CA LEU A 9 -10.32 -1.84 6.92
C LEU A 9 -9.87 -1.24 5.58
N ILE A 10 -9.21 -2.04 4.75
CA ILE A 10 -8.69 -1.59 3.45
C ILE A 10 -9.83 -1.24 2.48
N THR A 11 -10.88 -2.06 2.42
CA THR A 11 -12.05 -1.78 1.57
C THR A 11 -12.66 -0.44 1.93
N VAL A 12 -12.96 -0.20 3.21
CA VAL A 12 -13.54 1.07 3.69
C VAL A 12 -12.60 2.26 3.43
N ALA A 13 -11.29 2.09 3.60
CA ALA A 13 -10.32 3.15 3.32
C ALA A 13 -10.29 3.51 1.83
N ILE A 14 -10.38 2.53 0.93
CA ILE A 14 -10.47 2.76 -0.53
C ILE A 14 -11.80 3.41 -0.90
N GLU A 15 -12.92 2.98 -0.30
CA GLU A 15 -14.25 3.60 -0.51
C GLU A 15 -14.24 5.08 -0.10
N LYS A 16 -13.71 5.40 1.10
CA LYS A 16 -13.53 6.79 1.56
C LYS A 16 -12.65 7.61 0.61
N LEU A 17 -11.55 7.01 0.10
CA LEU A 17 -10.67 7.66 -0.87
C LEU A 17 -11.41 7.99 -2.18
N VAL A 18 -12.15 7.03 -2.72
CA VAL A 18 -12.89 7.20 -3.97
C VAL A 18 -14.02 8.23 -3.83
N GLU A 19 -14.72 8.22 -2.67
CA GLU A 19 -15.85 9.11 -2.43
C GLU A 19 -15.43 10.56 -2.12
N LYS A 20 -14.42 10.72 -1.24
CA LYS A 20 -14.08 12.04 -0.68
C LYS A 20 -12.98 12.78 -1.45
N ASP A 21 -12.15 12.05 -2.17
CA ASP A 21 -11.02 12.60 -2.94
C ASP A 21 -11.19 12.32 -4.44
N GLU A 22 -12.41 12.32 -4.92
CA GLU A 22 -12.76 12.05 -6.34
C GLU A 22 -12.04 12.99 -7.32
N ASP A 23 -11.78 14.22 -6.89
CA ASP A 23 -11.07 15.25 -7.66
C ASP A 23 -9.64 14.82 -8.01
N ILE A 24 -8.95 14.06 -7.15
CA ILE A 24 -7.61 13.52 -7.44
C ILE A 24 -7.66 12.52 -8.60
N PHE A 25 -8.76 11.75 -8.74
CA PHE A 25 -8.94 10.82 -9.85
C PHE A 25 -9.37 11.52 -11.14
N LYS A 26 -10.10 12.64 -11.04
CA LYS A 26 -10.72 13.35 -12.16
C LYS A 26 -9.87 14.46 -12.77
N GLN A 27 -8.69 14.77 -12.24
CA GLN A 27 -7.85 15.82 -12.80
C GLN A 27 -7.55 15.54 -14.27
N LYS A 28 -8.39 16.09 -15.14
CA LYS A 28 -8.09 16.24 -16.56
C LYS A 28 -6.95 17.25 -16.64
N ILE A 29 -5.80 16.83 -17.16
CA ILE A 29 -4.78 17.80 -17.59
C ILE A 29 -5.48 18.75 -18.53
N PRO A 30 -5.55 20.05 -18.22
CA PRO A 30 -6.14 21.01 -19.17
C PRO A 30 -5.47 20.82 -20.52
N LYS A 31 -6.26 20.72 -21.59
CA LYS A 31 -5.75 20.68 -22.97
C LYS A 31 -5.23 22.07 -23.37
N LEU A 32 -4.41 22.71 -22.55
CA LEU A 32 -3.69 23.93 -22.87
C LEU A 32 -2.34 23.53 -23.46
N GLY A 33 -2.30 23.45 -24.77
CA GLY A 33 -1.08 23.21 -25.52
C GLY A 33 -0.52 21.78 -25.41
N LYS A 34 0.52 21.52 -26.17
CA LYS A 34 1.26 20.23 -26.11
C LYS A 34 2.04 20.17 -24.80
N SER A 35 1.47 19.56 -23.74
CA SER A 35 2.22 19.30 -22.51
C SER A 35 3.44 18.44 -22.82
N THR A 36 4.60 18.84 -22.32
CA THR A 36 5.84 18.08 -22.49
C THR A 36 5.74 16.74 -21.76
N GLU A 37 6.50 15.74 -22.18
CA GLU A 37 6.56 14.43 -21.51
C GLU A 37 6.99 14.57 -20.03
N LYS A 38 7.87 15.53 -19.72
CA LYS A 38 8.31 15.87 -18.38
C LYS A 38 7.17 16.37 -17.48
N GLU A 39 6.28 17.24 -18.01
CA GLU A 39 5.12 17.73 -17.27
C GLU A 39 4.09 16.62 -17.02
N ARG A 40 3.87 15.72 -18.00
CA ARG A 40 3.00 14.55 -17.83
C ARG A 40 3.55 13.57 -16.78
N LYS A 41 4.87 13.42 -16.70
CA LYS A 41 5.53 12.57 -15.70
C LYS A 41 5.39 13.17 -14.31
N LEU A 42 5.68 14.47 -14.16
CA LEU A 42 5.55 15.19 -12.87
C LEU A 42 4.12 15.12 -12.31
N ASN A 43 3.13 15.40 -13.15
CA ASN A 43 1.72 15.30 -12.75
C ASN A 43 1.33 13.88 -12.32
N ARG A 44 1.86 12.84 -12.98
CA ARG A 44 1.64 11.45 -12.60
C ARG A 44 2.25 11.10 -11.24
N GLU A 45 3.46 11.57 -10.97
CA GLU A 45 4.16 11.33 -9.69
C GLU A 45 3.43 12.00 -8.53
N LEU A 46 3.04 13.27 -8.68
CA LEU A 46 2.27 14.00 -7.67
C LEU A 46 0.94 13.30 -7.33
N HIS A 47 0.23 12.80 -8.33
CA HIS A 47 -1.04 12.10 -8.10
C HIS A 47 -0.87 10.81 -7.31
N GLU A 48 0.14 9.98 -7.59
CA GLU A 48 0.38 8.74 -6.87
C GLU A 48 0.70 9.02 -5.39
N THR A 49 1.57 9.98 -5.13
CA THR A 49 1.93 10.38 -3.77
C THR A 49 0.73 10.95 -3.01
N ALA A 50 -0.11 11.77 -3.66
CA ALA A 50 -1.32 12.32 -3.04
C ALA A 50 -2.32 11.20 -2.69
N LEU A 51 -2.52 10.24 -3.59
CA LEU A 51 -3.38 9.08 -3.35
C LEU A 51 -2.86 8.22 -2.20
N ASN A 52 -1.54 7.98 -2.13
CA ASN A 52 -0.90 7.25 -1.04
C ASN A 52 -1.11 7.96 0.30
N HIS A 53 -0.95 9.28 0.34
CA HIS A 53 -1.18 10.07 1.55
C HIS A 53 -2.63 9.98 2.02
N ARG A 54 -3.59 10.13 1.11
CA ARG A 54 -5.01 10.06 1.46
C ARG A 54 -5.43 8.66 1.90
N LEU A 55 -4.95 7.62 1.22
CA LEU A 55 -5.20 6.24 1.62
C LEU A 55 -4.63 5.94 3.01
N ALA A 56 -3.39 6.35 3.28
CA ALA A 56 -2.76 6.20 4.59
C ALA A 56 -3.57 6.88 5.70
N PHE A 57 -4.05 8.10 5.45
CA PHE A 57 -4.92 8.84 6.37
C PHE A 57 -6.23 8.08 6.68
N TYR A 58 -6.91 7.53 5.67
CA TYR A 58 -8.14 6.77 5.91
C TYR A 58 -7.89 5.43 6.61
N ILE A 59 -6.76 4.79 6.35
CA ILE A 59 -6.33 3.59 7.09
C ILE A 59 -6.09 3.95 8.57
N GLU A 60 -5.37 5.03 8.85
CA GLU A 60 -5.10 5.48 10.22
C GLU A 60 -6.40 5.79 10.97
N GLN A 61 -7.34 6.52 10.34
CA GLN A 61 -8.68 6.74 10.91
C GLN A 61 -9.40 5.42 11.20
N GLY A 62 -9.37 4.47 10.28
CA GLY A 62 -10.01 3.17 10.48
C GLY A 62 -9.39 2.35 11.61
N LEU A 63 -8.07 2.43 11.82
CA LEU A 63 -7.40 1.82 12.97
C LEU A 63 -7.86 2.44 14.28
N LEU A 64 -8.01 3.77 14.33
CA LEU A 64 -8.54 4.48 15.52
C LEU A 64 -9.99 4.09 15.81
N GLU A 65 -10.85 4.01 14.80
CA GLU A 65 -12.24 3.55 14.91
C GLU A 65 -12.31 2.11 15.48
N LEU A 66 -11.36 1.26 15.11
CA LEU A 66 -11.21 -0.11 15.63
C LEU A 66 -10.51 -0.18 17.01
N LYS A 67 -10.13 0.96 17.59
CA LYS A 67 -9.38 1.08 18.85
C LYS A 67 -8.02 0.35 18.81
N ILE A 68 -7.37 0.34 17.64
CA ILE A 68 -6.05 -0.24 17.43
C ILE A 68 -5.04 0.89 17.41
N SER A 69 -4.38 1.14 18.53
CA SER A 69 -3.44 2.26 18.73
C SER A 69 -1.97 1.85 18.74
N ASN A 70 -1.68 0.55 18.64
CA ASN A 70 -0.32 0.02 18.76
C ASN A 70 0.44 -0.07 17.43
N TYR A 71 -0.11 0.48 16.35
CA TYR A 71 0.52 0.58 15.05
C TYR A 71 0.60 2.03 14.56
N ASN A 72 1.66 2.31 13.80
CA ASN A 72 1.85 3.57 13.09
C ASN A 72 1.57 3.34 11.61
N VAL A 73 0.97 4.33 10.94
CA VAL A 73 0.82 4.37 9.49
C VAL A 73 1.85 5.35 8.94
N ASP A 74 2.78 4.85 8.13
CA ASP A 74 3.86 5.65 7.55
C ASP A 74 3.89 5.53 6.03
N ILE A 75 4.21 6.63 5.35
CA ILE A 75 4.42 6.68 3.91
C ILE A 75 5.92 6.73 3.64
N GLU A 76 6.37 5.98 2.63
CA GLU A 76 7.77 5.98 2.16
C GLU A 76 8.83 5.76 3.26
N TYR A 77 8.46 5.13 4.37
CA TYR A 77 9.34 4.92 5.51
C TYR A 77 10.32 3.77 5.25
N ASN A 78 11.59 4.09 5.00
CA ASN A 78 12.63 3.14 4.61
C ASN A 78 13.52 2.66 5.75
N ARG A 79 13.18 2.95 7.01
CA ARG A 79 13.95 2.50 8.18
C ARG A 79 13.37 1.22 8.77
N ASN A 80 14.27 0.33 9.20
CA ASN A 80 13.99 -0.79 10.08
C ASN A 80 14.73 -0.54 11.38
N PHE A 81 14.06 0.13 12.32
CA PHE A 81 14.68 0.74 13.49
C PHE A 81 15.80 1.70 13.09
N SER A 82 17.07 1.37 13.28
CA SER A 82 18.23 2.18 12.89
C SER A 82 18.67 2.01 11.44
N ASP A 83 18.37 0.87 10.81
CA ASP A 83 18.90 0.47 9.51
C ASP A 83 17.97 0.86 8.34
N LYS A 84 18.56 0.96 7.14
CA LYS A 84 17.76 1.04 5.90
C LYS A 84 17.09 -0.30 5.62
N LYS A 85 15.80 -0.27 5.22
CA LYS A 85 15.09 -1.47 4.79
C LYS A 85 15.74 -2.06 3.54
N ARG A 86 16.05 -3.34 3.62
CA ARG A 86 16.53 -4.14 2.48
C ARG A 86 15.77 -5.45 2.48
N VAL A 87 15.18 -5.82 1.36
CA VAL A 87 14.43 -7.06 1.21
C VAL A 87 15.08 -7.96 0.17
N LYS A 88 14.91 -9.27 0.32
CA LYS A 88 15.42 -10.25 -0.63
C LYS A 88 14.39 -10.45 -1.75
N ILE A 89 14.74 -10.05 -2.97
CA ILE A 89 13.94 -10.26 -4.17
C ILE A 89 14.78 -11.08 -5.16
N ASN A 90 14.23 -12.21 -5.61
CA ASN A 90 14.93 -13.13 -6.52
C ASN A 90 16.36 -13.50 -6.03
N GLY A 91 16.51 -13.72 -4.74
CA GLY A 91 17.82 -14.09 -4.15
C GLY A 91 18.74 -12.92 -3.80
N VAL A 92 18.49 -11.71 -4.28
CA VAL A 92 19.33 -10.52 -4.09
C VAL A 92 18.70 -9.58 -3.04
N ARG A 93 19.51 -9.10 -2.08
CA ARG A 93 19.09 -8.08 -1.12
C ARG A 93 19.22 -6.68 -1.72
N ILE A 94 18.08 -6.03 -1.95
CA ILE A 94 18.03 -4.68 -2.49
C ILE A 94 17.46 -3.68 -1.47
N PRO A 95 17.92 -2.42 -1.47
CA PRO A 95 17.31 -1.38 -0.67
C PRO A 95 15.90 -1.09 -1.22
N VAL A 96 14.93 -0.92 -0.32
CA VAL A 96 13.53 -0.70 -0.69
C VAL A 96 12.91 0.42 0.14
N ARG A 97 11.98 1.14 -0.46
CA ARG A 97 11.15 2.14 0.17
C ARG A 97 9.69 1.81 -0.15
N PRO A 98 9.00 1.14 0.78
CA PRO A 98 7.57 0.83 0.60
C PRO A 98 6.73 2.10 0.52
N ASP A 99 5.63 2.03 -0.22
CA ASP A 99 4.75 3.19 -0.39
C ASP A 99 4.00 3.52 0.91
N ILE A 100 3.35 2.52 1.55
CA ILE A 100 2.66 2.69 2.83
C ILE A 100 2.96 1.49 3.74
N LEU A 101 3.11 1.76 5.02
CA LEU A 101 3.36 0.75 6.06
C LEU A 101 2.42 0.93 7.24
N ILE A 102 1.92 -0.19 7.76
CA ILE A 102 1.28 -0.25 9.07
C ILE A 102 2.18 -1.11 9.95
N HIS A 103 2.91 -0.47 10.85
CA HIS A 103 3.98 -1.13 11.56
C HIS A 103 4.26 -0.51 12.94
N LYS A 104 5.11 -1.14 13.72
CA LYS A 104 5.66 -0.57 14.95
C LYS A 104 7.01 0.04 14.65
N ARG A 105 7.22 1.29 15.06
CA ARG A 105 8.49 2.02 14.88
C ARG A 105 9.56 1.61 15.89
N MET A 106 9.13 1.15 17.07
CA MET A 106 10.02 0.70 18.14
C MET A 106 10.14 -0.82 18.13
N ARG A 107 11.27 -1.33 18.62
CA ARG A 107 11.42 -2.77 18.89
C ARG A 107 10.36 -3.24 19.87
N THR A 108 9.84 -4.42 19.65
CA THR A 108 8.84 -5.06 20.49
C THR A 108 9.22 -6.52 20.70
N THR A 109 8.74 -7.10 21.78
CA THR A 109 8.89 -8.54 22.06
C THR A 109 7.86 -9.38 21.30
N GLU A 110 6.94 -8.76 20.56
CA GLU A 110 5.95 -9.47 19.76
C GLU A 110 6.62 -10.17 18.56
N GLU A 111 6.18 -11.38 18.25
CA GLU A 111 6.71 -12.20 17.14
C GLU A 111 6.51 -11.53 15.78
N THR A 112 5.40 -10.81 15.59
CA THR A 112 5.08 -10.08 14.34
C THR A 112 4.89 -8.60 14.63
N PRO A 113 5.97 -7.80 14.67
CA PRO A 113 5.87 -6.38 14.96
C PRO A 113 5.21 -5.56 13.84
N HIS A 114 5.11 -6.10 12.62
CA HIS A 114 4.61 -5.40 11.45
C HIS A 114 3.30 -6.01 10.95
N LEU A 115 2.32 -5.14 10.65
CA LEU A 115 0.98 -5.59 10.28
C LEU A 115 0.79 -5.70 8.77
N LEU A 116 0.99 -4.61 8.03
CA LEU A 116 0.69 -4.55 6.60
C LEU A 116 1.71 -3.71 5.86
N ILE A 117 2.16 -4.23 4.71
CA ILE A 117 2.93 -3.48 3.72
C ILE A 117 2.08 -3.26 2.48
N ILE A 118 2.15 -2.06 1.90
CA ILE A 118 1.42 -1.68 0.69
C ILE A 118 2.39 -1.15 -0.35
N GLU A 119 2.30 -1.71 -1.56
CA GLU A 119 2.89 -1.16 -2.78
C GLU A 119 1.77 -0.65 -3.67
N ALA A 120 1.84 0.60 -4.05
CA ALA A 120 0.80 1.29 -4.78
C ALA A 120 1.28 1.75 -6.15
N LYS A 121 0.38 1.72 -7.12
CA LYS A 121 0.62 2.25 -8.48
C LYS A 121 -0.59 3.03 -8.94
N LYS A 122 -0.33 4.11 -9.67
CA LYS A 122 -1.40 4.83 -10.33
C LYS A 122 -2.16 3.92 -11.30
N HIS A 123 -1.42 3.14 -12.09
CA HIS A 123 -1.98 2.16 -13.00
C HIS A 123 -1.81 0.73 -12.46
N LYS A 124 -1.69 -0.27 -13.32
CA LYS A 124 -1.53 -1.67 -12.91
C LYS A 124 -0.20 -1.89 -12.18
N THR A 125 -0.25 -2.62 -11.10
CA THR A 125 0.93 -3.16 -10.42
C THR A 125 1.64 -4.18 -11.31
N ILE A 126 2.97 -4.23 -11.20
CA ILE A 126 3.82 -5.12 -11.99
C ILE A 126 4.44 -6.20 -11.11
N SER A 127 5.06 -7.21 -11.73
CA SER A 127 5.70 -8.32 -11.02
C SER A 127 6.72 -7.88 -9.98
N HIS A 128 7.43 -6.78 -10.21
CA HIS A 128 8.39 -6.23 -9.24
C HIS A 128 7.73 -5.79 -7.95
N ASP A 129 6.57 -5.10 -8.02
CA ASP A 129 5.82 -4.65 -6.84
C ASP A 129 5.28 -5.84 -6.04
N ILE A 130 4.77 -6.87 -6.75
CA ILE A 130 4.32 -8.12 -6.15
C ILE A 130 5.46 -8.82 -5.42
N ASN A 131 6.63 -8.92 -6.04
CA ASN A 131 7.82 -9.56 -5.45
C ASN A 131 8.34 -8.78 -4.24
N LYS A 132 8.26 -7.43 -4.24
CA LYS A 132 8.57 -6.62 -3.06
C LYS A 132 7.65 -6.97 -1.88
N VAL A 133 6.33 -6.96 -2.10
CA VAL A 133 5.35 -7.31 -1.07
C VAL A 133 5.61 -8.69 -0.50
N LYS A 134 5.75 -9.70 -1.36
CA LYS A 134 6.05 -11.08 -0.93
C LYS A 134 7.37 -11.16 -0.18
N GLY A 135 8.41 -10.49 -0.69
CA GLY A 135 9.73 -10.46 -0.04
C GLY A 135 9.68 -9.90 1.38
N PHE A 136 8.87 -8.86 1.63
CA PHE A 136 8.65 -8.34 2.99
C PHE A 136 7.88 -9.30 3.90
N MET A 137 6.95 -10.08 3.37
CA MET A 137 6.19 -11.07 4.14
C MET A 137 7.04 -12.31 4.49
N GLU A 138 7.99 -12.66 3.64
CA GLU A 138 8.85 -13.85 3.77
C GLU A 138 10.16 -13.57 4.52
N ASP A 139 10.66 -12.32 4.47
CA ASP A 139 11.94 -11.98 5.11
C ASP A 139 11.80 -12.03 6.64
N ILE A 140 12.62 -12.89 7.27
CA ILE A 140 12.63 -13.13 8.71
C ILE A 140 12.83 -11.86 9.56
N LYS A 141 13.42 -10.81 8.96
CA LYS A 141 13.63 -9.54 9.67
C LYS A 141 12.37 -8.67 9.74
N PHE A 142 11.42 -8.84 8.82
CA PHE A 142 10.25 -7.99 8.73
C PHE A 142 8.98 -8.73 9.09
N GLN A 143 8.76 -9.90 8.51
CA GLN A 143 7.61 -10.79 8.76
C GLN A 143 6.26 -10.05 8.80
N TYR A 144 6.01 -9.18 7.80
CA TYR A 144 4.71 -8.54 7.70
C TYR A 144 3.60 -9.59 7.64
N LYS A 145 2.59 -9.44 8.49
CA LYS A 145 1.47 -10.38 8.55
C LYS A 145 0.66 -10.38 7.26
N PHE A 146 0.52 -9.18 6.67
CA PHE A 146 -0.22 -8.96 5.44
C PHE A 146 0.60 -8.14 4.44
N GLY A 147 0.28 -8.32 3.15
CA GLY A 147 0.75 -7.49 2.05
C GLY A 147 -0.41 -6.99 1.22
N LEU A 148 -0.25 -5.86 0.56
CA LEU A 148 -1.22 -5.32 -0.37
C LEU A 148 -0.52 -4.74 -1.59
N THR A 149 -1.02 -5.06 -2.78
CA THR A 149 -0.74 -4.26 -3.96
C THR A 149 -2.01 -3.52 -4.35
N ILE A 150 -1.90 -2.23 -4.74
CA ILE A 150 -3.05 -1.43 -5.13
C ILE A 150 -2.79 -0.72 -6.46
N SER A 151 -3.78 -0.76 -7.34
CA SER A 151 -3.85 -0.05 -8.62
C SER A 151 -4.98 0.95 -8.53
N TYR A 152 -4.66 2.25 -8.33
CA TYR A 152 -5.66 3.31 -8.13
C TYR A 152 -6.52 3.56 -9.36
N VAL A 153 -5.93 3.43 -10.53
CA VAL A 153 -6.62 3.53 -11.81
C VAL A 153 -6.40 2.22 -12.57
N TYR A 154 -6.96 1.12 -12.02
CA TYR A 154 -6.85 -0.19 -12.67
C TYR A 154 -7.47 -0.16 -14.08
N ASP A 155 -8.65 0.46 -14.17
CA ASP A 155 -9.31 0.85 -15.41
C ASP A 155 -10.07 2.19 -15.18
N SER A 156 -10.94 2.59 -16.11
CA SER A 156 -11.69 3.85 -16.01
C SER A 156 -12.73 3.85 -14.88
N THR A 157 -13.07 2.70 -14.32
CA THR A 157 -14.24 2.54 -13.44
C THR A 157 -13.89 2.09 -12.02
N LYS A 158 -12.68 1.54 -11.77
CA LYS A 158 -12.39 0.95 -10.47
C LYS A 158 -10.95 1.07 -9.98
N VAL A 159 -10.82 1.07 -8.66
CA VAL A 159 -9.60 0.77 -7.92
C VAL A 159 -9.55 -0.73 -7.69
N LYS A 160 -8.42 -1.36 -7.93
CA LYS A 160 -8.20 -2.77 -7.64
C LYS A 160 -7.05 -2.94 -6.67
N ALA A 161 -7.27 -3.71 -5.63
CA ALA A 161 -6.21 -4.14 -4.72
C ALA A 161 -6.18 -5.67 -4.61
N VAL A 162 -5.00 -6.20 -4.29
CA VAL A 162 -4.79 -7.63 -4.01
C VAL A 162 -4.19 -7.74 -2.63
N LEU A 163 -4.92 -8.36 -1.71
CA LEU A 163 -4.47 -8.66 -0.37
C LEU A 163 -3.71 -9.99 -0.37
N TYR A 164 -2.51 -9.99 0.21
CA TYR A 164 -1.67 -11.17 0.41
C TYR A 164 -1.68 -11.54 1.89
N TYR A 165 -1.84 -12.81 2.19
CA TYR A 165 -1.83 -13.36 3.55
C TYR A 165 -1.25 -14.78 3.55
N LYS A 166 -0.79 -15.26 4.69
CA LYS A 166 -0.31 -16.64 4.84
C LYS A 166 -1.44 -17.53 5.35
N ASP A 167 -1.60 -18.71 4.72
CA ASP A 167 -2.50 -19.76 5.21
C ASP A 167 -1.87 -20.54 6.37
N GLU A 168 -2.59 -21.52 6.89
CA GLU A 168 -2.15 -22.41 7.99
C GLU A 168 -0.86 -23.17 7.65
N GLN A 169 -0.57 -23.40 6.37
CA GLN A 169 0.66 -24.02 5.88
C GLN A 169 1.78 -23.00 5.60
N ASN A 170 1.61 -21.74 6.06
CA ASN A 170 2.55 -20.63 5.81
C ASN A 170 2.76 -20.29 4.32
N LYS A 171 1.83 -20.68 3.43
CA LYS A 171 1.87 -20.34 2.01
C LYS A 171 1.13 -19.03 1.76
N ILE A 172 1.72 -18.16 0.93
CA ILE A 172 1.09 -16.90 0.55
C ILE A 172 -0.11 -17.17 -0.36
N LYS A 173 -1.28 -16.73 0.08
CA LYS A 173 -2.55 -16.69 -0.67
C LYS A 173 -2.91 -15.25 -0.99
N THR A 174 -3.85 -15.10 -1.91
CA THR A 174 -4.31 -13.78 -2.36
C THR A 174 -5.82 -13.69 -2.36
N GLU A 175 -6.32 -12.47 -2.12
CA GLU A 175 -7.73 -12.13 -2.21
C GLU A 175 -7.89 -10.77 -2.89
N ASN A 176 -8.80 -10.66 -3.87
CA ASN A 176 -9.06 -9.41 -4.59
C ASN A 176 -10.00 -8.50 -3.80
N ILE A 177 -9.74 -7.21 -3.89
CA ILE A 177 -10.59 -6.12 -3.42
C ILE A 177 -10.82 -5.20 -4.62
N GLU A 178 -12.08 -4.94 -4.97
CA GLU A 178 -12.43 -4.02 -6.05
C GLU A 178 -13.43 -3.00 -5.52
N VAL A 179 -13.13 -1.71 -5.74
CA VAL A 179 -14.00 -0.59 -5.37
C VAL A 179 -14.27 0.23 -6.62
N TYR A 180 -15.54 0.40 -6.96
CA TYR A 180 -15.96 1.14 -8.15
C TYR A 180 -16.00 2.63 -7.86
N ARG A 181 -15.48 3.42 -8.81
CA ARG A 181 -15.57 4.87 -8.84
C ARG A 181 -16.91 5.26 -9.45
N ARG A 182 -17.57 6.21 -8.85
CA ARG A 182 -18.86 6.74 -9.34
C ARG A 182 -18.66 7.81 -10.42
#